data_300201f5cf09faaa4503f63c4ab18829
#
_entry.id   300201f5cf09faaa4503f63c4ab18829
#
_cell.length_a   1.000
_cell.length_b   1.000
_cell.length_c   1.000
_cell.angle_alpha   90.00
_cell.angle_beta   90.00
_cell.angle_gamma   90.00
#
_symmetry.space_group_name_H-M   'P 1'
#
loop_
_entity.id
_entity.type
_entity.pdbx_description
1 polymer ?
#
loop_
_entity_poly.entity_id
_entity_poly.type
_entity_poly.pdbx_seq_one_letter_code
_entity_poly.pdbx_strand_id
1 'polypeptide(L)'
;ASRRSRKPAVVMLHDHGARFDIGKEKLVRPMVSLLPDGSEDHIARSAQQWIDKNFDGVYFADSFASLGYVVLVADALYWGERSSVDAQRWSELTCGQFDDDKDAARARKQEIKRLKNVVYEGQCDVYDSLQRDGVIWAEKMLRDDVASVRLLASLPYVDTDNIGAFGFSMGAHRCWMLAAFCPEVKCGAALSWMTTLDRSEE
;
A
#
# COMPACT_ATOMS: atom_id res chain seq x y z
N ALA A 1 17.85 -19.76 -16.73
CA ALA A 1 18.48 -18.48 -17.09
C ALA A 1 19.88 -18.41 -16.47
N SER A 2 20.88 -17.93 -17.24
CA SER A 2 22.22 -17.74 -16.66
C SER A 2 22.14 -16.64 -15.59
N ARG A 3 23.01 -16.68 -14.56
CA ARG A 3 23.06 -15.67 -13.47
C ARG A 3 23.17 -14.22 -14.01
N ARG A 4 23.69 -14.03 -15.22
CA ARG A 4 23.82 -12.73 -15.91
C ARG A 4 22.50 -12.14 -16.44
N SER A 5 21.42 -12.89 -16.49
CA SER A 5 20.11 -12.43 -16.97
C SER A 5 19.11 -12.12 -15.83
N ARG A 6 19.48 -12.39 -14.58
CA ARG A 6 18.63 -12.08 -13.43
C ARG A 6 18.76 -10.62 -13.04
N LYS A 7 17.67 -10.04 -12.54
CA LYS A 7 17.57 -8.64 -12.20
C LYS A 7 17.50 -8.46 -10.69
N PRO A 8 18.08 -7.40 -10.14
CA PRO A 8 17.84 -7.03 -8.75
C PRO A 8 16.37 -6.77 -8.52
N ALA A 9 15.92 -6.94 -7.29
CA ALA A 9 14.50 -6.80 -6.98
C ALA A 9 14.28 -5.96 -5.72
N VAL A 10 13.12 -5.33 -5.64
CA VAL A 10 12.71 -4.52 -4.49
C VAL A 10 11.28 -4.85 -4.11
N VAL A 11 11.04 -5.15 -2.84
CA VAL A 11 9.69 -5.12 -2.27
C VAL A 11 9.41 -3.71 -1.74
N MET A 12 8.29 -3.12 -2.15
CA MET A 12 7.91 -1.78 -1.72
C MET A 12 6.66 -1.83 -0.84
N LEU A 13 6.71 -1.10 0.26
CA LEU A 13 5.77 -1.15 1.36
C LEU A 13 5.15 0.24 1.55
N HIS A 14 3.85 0.35 1.25
CA HIS A 14 3.14 1.62 1.30
C HIS A 14 2.90 2.14 2.72
N ASP A 15 2.66 3.44 2.84
CA ASP A 15 2.32 4.13 4.07
C ASP A 15 0.88 3.90 4.54
N HIS A 16 0.58 4.34 5.76
CA HIS A 16 -0.78 4.30 6.31
C HIS A 16 -1.69 5.32 5.61
N GLY A 17 -1.36 6.59 5.68
CA GLY A 17 -2.02 7.71 5.03
C GLY A 17 -3.51 7.89 5.27
N ALA A 18 -4.15 7.05 6.10
CA ALA A 18 -5.59 7.01 6.30
C ALA A 18 -6.42 6.97 4.98
N ARG A 19 -5.82 6.40 3.92
CA ARG A 19 -6.45 6.17 2.61
C ARG A 19 -6.55 4.67 2.42
N PHE A 20 -7.66 4.09 2.85
CA PHE A 20 -7.89 2.64 2.85
C PHE A 20 -8.39 2.09 1.52
N ASP A 21 -8.90 2.98 0.67
CA ASP A 21 -9.31 2.69 -0.69
C ASP A 21 -8.16 2.34 -1.64
N ILE A 22 -6.95 2.77 -1.29
CA ILE A 22 -5.72 2.47 -2.01
C ILE A 22 -4.63 1.96 -1.06
N GLY A 23 -3.83 1.04 -1.52
CA GLY A 23 -2.68 0.51 -0.80
C GLY A 23 -1.44 0.55 -1.70
N LYS A 24 -1.26 -0.48 -2.51
CA LYS A 24 -0.18 -0.58 -3.51
C LYS A 24 -0.17 0.57 -4.51
N GLU A 25 -1.32 1.12 -4.82
CA GLU A 25 -1.48 2.24 -5.76
C GLU A 25 -0.88 3.56 -5.25
N LYS A 26 -0.49 3.61 -3.99
CA LYS A 26 0.34 4.70 -3.44
C LYS A 26 1.79 4.67 -3.92
N LEU A 27 2.21 3.58 -4.56
CA LEU A 27 3.58 3.37 -5.01
C LEU A 27 3.68 2.95 -6.48
N VAL A 28 2.67 2.23 -7.00
CA VAL A 28 2.61 1.72 -8.37
C VAL A 28 1.40 2.28 -9.09
N ARG A 29 1.56 2.63 -10.36
CA ARG A 29 0.46 3.14 -11.18
C ARG A 29 -0.60 2.07 -11.39
N PRO A 30 -1.89 2.37 -11.16
CA PRO A 30 -2.99 1.46 -11.49
C PRO A 30 -2.97 1.08 -12.98
N MET A 31 -3.26 -0.19 -13.26
CA MET A 31 -3.30 -0.69 -14.66
C MET A 31 -4.51 -0.18 -15.44
N VAL A 32 -5.61 0.11 -14.73
CA VAL A 32 -6.85 0.61 -15.32
C VAL A 32 -7.06 2.03 -14.84
N SER A 33 -7.22 2.95 -15.76
CA SER A 33 -7.50 4.37 -15.47
C SER A 33 -8.91 4.78 -15.84
N LEU A 34 -9.53 4.06 -16.77
CA LEU A 34 -10.89 4.31 -17.24
C LEU A 34 -11.72 3.02 -17.17
N LEU A 35 -12.98 3.16 -16.80
CA LEU A 35 -13.95 2.09 -16.82
C LEU A 35 -14.48 1.87 -18.26
N PRO A 36 -15.18 0.73 -18.55
CA PRO A 36 -15.71 0.45 -19.89
C PRO A 36 -16.66 1.51 -20.44
N ASP A 37 -17.33 2.28 -19.58
CA ASP A 37 -18.20 3.41 -19.94
C ASP A 37 -17.44 4.71 -20.22
N GLY A 38 -16.10 4.70 -20.11
CA GLY A 38 -15.22 5.85 -20.32
C GLY A 38 -15.08 6.76 -19.09
N SER A 39 -15.75 6.45 -17.98
CA SER A 39 -15.55 7.19 -16.72
C SER A 39 -14.21 6.83 -16.09
N GLU A 40 -13.65 7.77 -15.30
CA GLU A 40 -12.40 7.54 -14.58
C GLU A 40 -12.62 6.56 -13.41
N ASP A 41 -11.76 5.57 -13.33
CA ASP A 41 -11.77 4.62 -12.21
C ASP A 41 -11.45 5.34 -10.88
N HIS A 42 -12.21 5.03 -9.84
CA HIS A 42 -12.02 5.64 -8.51
C HIS A 42 -10.61 5.40 -7.97
N ILE A 43 -10.10 4.18 -8.10
CA ILE A 43 -8.78 3.80 -7.58
C ILE A 43 -7.69 4.60 -8.30
N ALA A 44 -7.79 4.71 -9.64
CA ALA A 44 -6.84 5.51 -10.42
C ALA A 44 -6.84 6.99 -10.00
N ARG A 45 -8.02 7.57 -9.83
CA ARG A 45 -8.17 8.95 -9.35
C ARG A 45 -7.61 9.15 -7.95
N SER A 46 -7.95 8.25 -7.03
CA SER A 46 -7.48 8.28 -5.66
C SER A 46 -5.95 8.15 -5.58
N ALA A 47 -5.38 7.25 -6.38
CA ALA A 47 -3.94 7.07 -6.51
C ALA A 47 -3.26 8.34 -7.06
N GLN A 48 -3.78 8.91 -8.15
CA GLN A 48 -3.20 10.10 -8.74
C GLN A 48 -3.22 11.28 -7.75
N GLN A 49 -4.34 11.52 -7.06
CA GLN A 49 -4.42 12.55 -6.03
C GLN A 49 -3.41 12.33 -4.89
N TRP A 50 -3.16 11.06 -4.53
CA TRP A 50 -2.18 10.72 -3.50
C TRP A 50 -0.76 11.03 -3.95
N ILE A 51 -0.41 10.61 -5.16
CA ILE A 51 0.91 10.78 -5.75
C ILE A 51 1.22 12.27 -5.99
N ASP A 52 0.29 13.03 -6.53
CA ASP A 52 0.47 14.47 -6.75
C ASP A 52 0.70 15.23 -5.44
N LYS A 53 -0.04 14.87 -4.41
CA LYS A 53 0.06 15.54 -3.12
C LYS A 53 1.34 15.20 -2.35
N ASN A 54 1.82 13.97 -2.42
CA ASN A 54 2.84 13.45 -1.50
C ASN A 54 4.18 13.14 -2.18
N PHE A 55 4.20 12.93 -3.49
CA PHE A 55 5.35 12.41 -4.23
C PHE A 55 5.61 13.12 -5.55
N ASP A 56 5.10 14.35 -5.70
CA ASP A 56 5.32 15.21 -6.89
C ASP A 56 5.00 14.51 -8.23
N GLY A 57 3.91 13.75 -8.25
CA GLY A 57 3.48 13.01 -9.45
C GLY A 57 4.26 11.72 -9.75
N VAL A 58 5.21 11.32 -8.89
CA VAL A 58 6.11 10.19 -9.17
C VAL A 58 5.63 8.90 -8.51
N TYR A 59 5.35 7.88 -9.32
CA TYR A 59 5.17 6.50 -8.86
C TYR A 59 6.53 5.83 -8.67
N PHE A 60 6.91 5.57 -7.42
CA PHE A 60 8.24 5.03 -7.10
C PHE A 60 8.47 3.64 -7.70
N ALA A 61 7.47 2.76 -7.69
CA ALA A 61 7.60 1.43 -8.25
C ALA A 61 7.87 1.46 -9.77
N ASP A 62 7.17 2.34 -10.51
CA ASP A 62 7.35 2.54 -11.94
C ASP A 62 8.76 3.07 -12.24
N SER A 63 9.25 3.98 -11.40
CA SER A 63 10.60 4.55 -11.53
C SER A 63 11.68 3.48 -11.35
N PHE A 64 11.56 2.64 -10.32
CA PHE A 64 12.51 1.55 -10.11
C PHE A 64 12.42 0.47 -11.20
N ALA A 65 11.21 0.16 -11.66
CA ALA A 65 11.03 -0.76 -12.78
C ALA A 65 11.70 -0.25 -14.06
N SER A 66 11.63 1.06 -14.34
CA SER A 66 12.29 1.69 -15.49
C SER A 66 13.82 1.64 -15.40
N LEU A 67 14.37 1.58 -14.18
CA LEU A 67 15.80 1.36 -13.92
C LEU A 67 16.23 -0.12 -14.02
N GLY A 68 15.29 -1.01 -14.32
CA GLY A 68 15.59 -2.42 -14.54
C GLY A 68 15.40 -3.34 -13.34
N TYR A 69 14.88 -2.83 -12.22
CA TYR A 69 14.53 -3.66 -11.07
C TYR A 69 13.24 -4.45 -11.31
N VAL A 70 13.14 -5.61 -10.68
CA VAL A 70 11.85 -6.27 -10.48
C VAL A 70 11.23 -5.69 -9.21
N VAL A 71 10.04 -5.12 -9.31
CA VAL A 71 9.38 -4.49 -8.17
C VAL A 71 8.11 -5.25 -7.81
N LEU A 72 7.95 -5.54 -6.53
CA LEU A 72 6.71 -6.11 -5.98
C LEU A 72 6.13 -5.12 -4.97
N VAL A 73 4.84 -4.81 -5.15
CA VAL A 73 4.08 -3.98 -4.21
C VAL A 73 2.83 -4.76 -3.81
N ALA A 74 2.61 -4.94 -2.51
CA ALA A 74 1.44 -5.63 -1.99
C ALA A 74 0.67 -4.72 -1.03
N ASP A 75 -0.65 -4.87 -1.03
CA ASP A 75 -1.51 -4.20 -0.05
C ASP A 75 -1.22 -4.72 1.36
N ALA A 76 -1.05 -3.82 2.30
CA ALA A 76 -1.07 -4.17 3.70
C ALA A 76 -2.46 -4.70 4.11
N LEU A 77 -2.52 -5.48 5.18
CA LEU A 77 -3.78 -5.87 5.77
C LEU A 77 -4.63 -4.63 6.04
N TYR A 78 -5.87 -4.63 5.53
CA TYR A 78 -6.85 -3.57 5.67
C TYR A 78 -6.72 -2.39 4.69
N TRP A 79 -5.86 -2.47 3.68
CA TRP A 79 -5.76 -1.46 2.60
C TRP A 79 -6.04 -2.07 1.23
N GLY A 80 -6.50 -1.23 0.30
CA GLY A 80 -6.73 -1.60 -1.10
C GLY A 80 -7.67 -2.79 -1.22
N GLU A 81 -7.26 -3.81 -1.96
CA GLU A 81 -8.03 -5.04 -2.16
C GLU A 81 -8.22 -5.89 -0.88
N ARG A 82 -7.48 -5.58 0.16
CA ARG A 82 -7.57 -6.22 1.48
C ARG A 82 -8.39 -5.41 2.49
N SER A 83 -9.03 -4.33 2.04
CA SER A 83 -9.94 -3.50 2.85
C SER A 83 -11.27 -4.23 3.12
N SER A 84 -11.99 -3.75 4.12
CA SER A 84 -13.38 -4.20 4.40
C SER A 84 -14.39 -3.64 3.41
N VAL A 85 -14.01 -2.69 2.56
CA VAL A 85 -14.83 -2.08 1.53
C VAL A 85 -14.16 -2.25 0.18
N ASP A 86 -14.86 -2.89 -0.75
CA ASP A 86 -14.34 -3.15 -2.08
C ASP A 86 -14.28 -1.90 -2.98
N ALA A 87 -13.55 -2.01 -4.07
CA ALA A 87 -13.37 -0.93 -5.04
C ALA A 87 -14.68 -0.52 -5.69
N GLN A 88 -15.63 -1.46 -5.90
CA GLN A 88 -16.93 -1.18 -6.47
C GLN A 88 -17.73 -0.22 -5.58
N ARG A 89 -17.75 -0.49 -4.25
CA ARG A 89 -18.46 0.38 -3.31
C ARG A 89 -17.85 1.78 -3.24
N TRP A 90 -16.52 1.88 -3.29
CA TRP A 90 -15.84 3.17 -3.41
C TRP A 90 -16.21 3.89 -4.71
N SER A 91 -16.23 3.16 -5.82
CA SER A 91 -16.59 3.70 -7.14
C SER A 91 -18.01 4.22 -7.17
N GLU A 92 -19.00 3.47 -6.69
CA GLU A 92 -20.40 3.88 -6.61
C GLU A 92 -20.60 5.23 -5.91
N LEU A 93 -19.79 5.50 -4.87
CA LEU A 93 -19.89 6.75 -4.10
C LEU A 93 -19.11 7.91 -4.72
N THR A 94 -18.12 7.64 -5.55
CA THR A 94 -17.16 8.65 -5.98
C THR A 94 -17.13 8.91 -7.48
N CYS A 95 -17.57 7.97 -8.31
CA CYS A 95 -17.56 8.04 -9.78
C CYS A 95 -18.89 8.47 -10.39
N GLY A 96 -19.82 9.00 -9.66
CA GLY A 96 -21.01 9.61 -10.27
C GLY A 96 -20.67 10.91 -10.97
N GLN A 97 -21.42 11.24 -12.05
CA GLN A 97 -21.35 12.56 -12.69
C GLN A 97 -21.38 13.63 -11.59
N PHE A 98 -20.55 14.66 -11.73
CA PHE A 98 -20.62 15.83 -10.84
C PHE A 98 -22.01 16.44 -11.05
N ASP A 99 -22.93 16.15 -10.13
CA ASP A 99 -24.22 16.79 -10.13
C ASP A 99 -23.95 18.29 -9.93
N ASP A 100 -24.47 19.11 -10.85
CA ASP A 100 -24.51 20.56 -10.68
C ASP A 100 -25.38 20.95 -9.48
N ASP A 101 -26.09 19.99 -8.88
CA ASP A 101 -26.84 20.13 -7.63
C ASP A 101 -25.91 20.12 -6.42
N LYS A 102 -25.81 21.28 -5.77
CA LYS A 102 -24.99 21.48 -4.58
C LYS A 102 -25.40 20.62 -3.38
N ASP A 103 -26.69 20.29 -3.27
CA ASP A 103 -27.20 19.48 -2.16
C ASP A 103 -26.84 18.00 -2.38
N ALA A 104 -26.94 17.49 -3.60
CA ALA A 104 -26.50 16.15 -3.95
C ALA A 104 -24.97 15.99 -3.74
N ALA A 105 -24.17 16.96 -4.17
CA ALA A 105 -22.73 16.96 -3.95
C ALA A 105 -22.36 16.98 -2.45
N ARG A 106 -23.11 17.73 -1.65
CA ARG A 106 -22.93 17.79 -0.18
C ARG A 106 -23.28 16.46 0.49
N ALA A 107 -24.41 15.84 0.13
CA ALA A 107 -24.84 14.56 0.64
C ALA A 107 -23.82 13.46 0.32
N ARG A 108 -23.31 13.42 -0.91
CA ARG A 108 -22.25 12.51 -1.33
C ARG A 108 -20.96 12.66 -0.53
N LYS A 109 -20.53 13.91 -0.33
CA LYS A 109 -19.33 14.20 0.50
C LYS A 109 -19.50 13.72 1.95
N GLN A 110 -20.70 13.84 2.49
CA GLN A 110 -21.00 13.33 3.84
C GLN A 110 -20.96 11.79 3.87
N GLU A 111 -21.51 11.12 2.86
CA GLU A 111 -21.50 9.64 2.80
C GLU A 111 -20.06 9.10 2.63
N ILE A 112 -19.23 9.73 1.80
CA ILE A 112 -17.80 9.38 1.69
C ILE A 112 -17.10 9.54 3.04
N LYS A 113 -17.38 10.62 3.75
CA LYS A 113 -16.80 10.84 5.10
C LYS A 113 -17.27 9.76 6.07
N ARG A 114 -18.56 9.43 6.06
CA ARG A 114 -19.13 8.36 6.89
C ARG A 114 -18.48 7.01 6.58
N LEU A 115 -18.35 6.64 5.31
CA LEU A 115 -17.69 5.39 4.90
C LEU A 115 -16.24 5.33 5.37
N LYS A 116 -15.50 6.43 5.25
CA LYS A 116 -14.13 6.51 5.76
C LYS A 116 -14.05 6.30 7.28
N ASN A 117 -14.99 6.84 8.03
CA ASN A 117 -15.04 6.63 9.48
C ASN A 117 -15.36 5.17 9.81
N VAL A 118 -16.35 4.55 9.14
CA VAL A 118 -16.68 3.13 9.32
C VAL A 118 -15.47 2.24 9.04
N VAL A 119 -14.75 2.52 7.95
CA VAL A 119 -13.53 1.77 7.61
C VAL A 119 -12.45 1.98 8.68
N TYR A 120 -12.28 3.22 9.17
CA TYR A 120 -11.29 3.51 10.21
C TYR A 120 -11.62 2.81 11.53
N GLU A 121 -12.88 2.87 11.97
CA GLU A 121 -13.36 2.21 13.17
C GLU A 121 -13.26 0.67 13.07
N GLY A 122 -13.57 0.12 11.90
CA GLY A 122 -13.44 -1.31 11.64
C GLY A 122 -12.02 -1.86 11.74
N GLN A 123 -10.98 -1.02 11.72
CA GLN A 123 -9.63 -1.46 12.05
C GLN A 123 -9.52 -1.95 13.50
N CYS A 124 -10.23 -1.31 14.42
CA CYS A 124 -10.25 -1.71 15.81
C CYS A 124 -10.85 -3.11 15.96
N ASP A 125 -11.93 -3.40 15.25
CA ASP A 125 -12.58 -4.73 15.30
C ASP A 125 -11.64 -5.83 14.78
N VAL A 126 -10.91 -5.55 13.69
CA VAL A 126 -9.90 -6.48 13.16
C VAL A 126 -8.75 -6.65 14.14
N TYR A 127 -8.28 -5.57 14.74
CA TYR A 127 -7.23 -5.62 15.77
C TYR A 127 -7.66 -6.46 16.96
N ASP A 128 -8.85 -6.23 17.49
CA ASP A 128 -9.40 -6.97 18.63
C ASP A 128 -9.60 -8.46 18.30
N SER A 129 -10.01 -8.77 17.06
CA SER A 129 -10.12 -10.14 16.59
C SER A 129 -8.77 -10.84 16.58
N LEU A 130 -7.74 -10.20 16.01
CA LEU A 130 -6.39 -10.74 15.99
C LEU A 130 -5.86 -10.97 17.41
N GLN A 131 -6.08 -10.02 18.33
CA GLN A 131 -5.67 -10.13 19.72
C GLN A 131 -6.33 -11.32 20.43
N ARG A 132 -7.62 -11.56 20.19
CA ARG A 132 -8.35 -12.73 20.73
C ARG A 132 -7.76 -14.05 20.23
N ASP A 133 -7.29 -14.06 19.00
CA ASP A 133 -6.64 -15.23 18.39
C ASP A 133 -5.14 -15.35 18.77
N GLY A 134 -4.65 -14.46 19.65
CA GLY A 134 -3.25 -14.43 20.07
C GLY A 134 -2.29 -13.95 18.97
N VAL A 135 -2.79 -13.25 17.95
CA VAL A 135 -2.01 -12.74 16.82
C VAL A 135 -1.79 -11.23 16.97
N ILE A 136 -0.54 -10.81 16.91
CA ILE A 136 -0.18 -9.40 16.91
C ILE A 136 -0.31 -8.86 15.47
N TRP A 137 -0.95 -7.68 15.29
CA TRP A 137 -1.13 -7.05 13.99
C TRP A 137 0.21 -6.90 13.22
N ALA A 138 1.23 -6.40 13.89
CA ALA A 138 2.56 -6.23 13.29
C ALA A 138 3.17 -7.57 12.85
N GLU A 139 2.98 -8.63 13.64
CA GLU A 139 3.40 -9.99 13.27
C GLU A 139 2.67 -10.50 12.03
N LYS A 140 1.36 -10.30 11.96
CA LYS A 140 0.56 -10.68 10.78
C LYS A 140 1.07 -9.96 9.53
N MET A 141 1.33 -8.65 9.63
CA MET A 141 1.87 -7.88 8.52
C MET A 141 3.28 -8.38 8.12
N LEU A 142 4.15 -8.62 9.09
CA LEU A 142 5.48 -9.15 8.81
C LEU A 142 5.44 -10.52 8.11
N ARG A 143 4.56 -11.41 8.54
CA ARG A 143 4.38 -12.72 7.86
C ARG A 143 3.94 -12.56 6.40
N ASP A 144 3.03 -11.64 6.12
CA ASP A 144 2.58 -11.35 4.75
C ASP A 144 3.69 -10.73 3.91
N ASP A 145 4.48 -9.84 4.50
CA ASP A 145 5.62 -9.20 3.84
C ASP A 145 6.75 -10.21 3.55
N VAL A 146 7.05 -11.11 4.48
CA VAL A 146 8.00 -12.23 4.25
C VAL A 146 7.50 -13.14 3.13
N ALA A 147 6.20 -13.46 3.09
CA ALA A 147 5.62 -14.24 2.01
C ALA A 147 5.78 -13.53 0.65
N SER A 148 5.62 -12.21 0.61
CA SER A 148 5.83 -11.38 -0.58
C SER A 148 7.29 -11.43 -1.05
N VAL A 149 8.25 -11.32 -0.14
CA VAL A 149 9.69 -11.47 -0.47
C VAL A 149 10.00 -12.85 -1.01
N ARG A 150 9.48 -13.90 -0.40
CA ARG A 150 9.68 -15.29 -0.85
C ARG A 150 9.06 -15.56 -2.23
N LEU A 151 7.88 -14.98 -2.48
CA LEU A 151 7.28 -15.01 -3.82
C LEU A 151 8.22 -14.33 -4.83
N LEU A 152 8.70 -13.12 -4.51
CA LEU A 152 9.63 -12.37 -5.36
C LEU A 152 10.91 -13.18 -5.64
N ALA A 153 11.48 -13.77 -4.60
CA ALA A 153 12.68 -14.61 -4.71
C ALA A 153 12.48 -15.90 -5.52
N SER A 154 11.24 -16.40 -5.61
CA SER A 154 10.92 -17.62 -6.39
C SER A 154 10.86 -17.36 -7.90
N LEU A 155 10.81 -16.10 -8.34
CA LEU A 155 10.71 -15.77 -9.75
C LEU A 155 12.04 -16.06 -10.48
N PRO A 156 12.01 -16.74 -11.62
CA PRO A 156 13.23 -17.25 -12.27
C PRO A 156 14.17 -16.15 -12.82
N TYR A 157 13.65 -14.94 -12.96
CA TYR A 157 14.36 -13.75 -13.45
C TYR A 157 14.84 -12.82 -12.35
N VAL A 158 14.59 -13.15 -11.07
CA VAL A 158 15.04 -12.36 -9.91
C VAL A 158 16.42 -12.85 -9.45
N ASP A 159 17.30 -11.91 -9.17
CA ASP A 159 18.58 -12.16 -8.50
C ASP A 159 18.36 -12.15 -6.98
N THR A 160 18.35 -13.34 -6.41
CA THR A 160 18.11 -13.56 -4.97
C THR A 160 19.21 -13.00 -4.07
N ASP A 161 20.39 -12.74 -4.61
CA ASP A 161 21.48 -12.13 -3.88
C ASP A 161 21.34 -10.58 -3.78
N ASN A 162 20.38 -10.02 -4.55
CA ASN A 162 20.15 -8.58 -4.66
C ASN A 162 18.65 -8.23 -4.52
N ILE A 163 18.06 -8.58 -3.38
CA ILE A 163 16.69 -8.19 -3.01
C ILE A 163 16.77 -7.11 -1.93
N GLY A 164 16.13 -5.97 -2.19
CA GLY A 164 15.97 -4.87 -1.24
C GLY A 164 14.54 -4.69 -0.77
N ALA A 165 14.37 -3.90 0.28
CA ALA A 165 13.07 -3.42 0.75
C ALA A 165 13.07 -1.88 0.79
N PHE A 166 11.93 -1.28 0.46
CA PHE A 166 11.70 0.16 0.53
C PHE A 166 10.37 0.43 1.22
N GLY A 167 10.34 1.42 2.10
CA GLY A 167 9.08 1.79 2.75
C GLY A 167 9.07 3.20 3.29
N PHE A 168 7.86 3.79 3.32
CA PHE A 168 7.63 5.13 3.84
C PHE A 168 6.60 5.08 4.98
N SER A 169 6.82 5.82 6.08
CA SER A 169 5.94 5.86 7.25
C SER A 169 5.64 4.45 7.80
N MET A 170 4.40 3.99 7.85
CA MET A 170 4.06 2.60 8.21
C MET A 170 4.84 1.58 7.36
N GLY A 171 5.06 1.87 6.07
CA GLY A 171 5.91 1.05 5.21
C GLY A 171 7.37 1.04 5.65
N ALA A 172 7.88 2.12 6.22
CA ALA A 172 9.23 2.15 6.79
C ALA A 172 9.35 1.23 8.02
N HIS A 173 8.34 1.21 8.89
CA HIS A 173 8.26 0.25 9.99
C HIS A 173 8.29 -1.20 9.46
N ARG A 174 7.50 -1.51 8.45
CA ARG A 174 7.48 -2.82 7.79
C ARG A 174 8.84 -3.15 7.13
N CYS A 175 9.50 -2.15 6.53
CA CYS A 175 10.78 -2.30 5.87
C CYS A 175 11.90 -2.72 6.84
N TRP A 176 12.06 -2.05 7.97
CA TRP A 176 13.10 -2.44 8.91
C TRP A 176 12.78 -3.75 9.64
N MET A 177 11.49 -4.08 9.86
CA MET A 177 11.08 -5.40 10.35
C MET A 177 11.48 -6.49 9.35
N LEU A 178 11.21 -6.30 8.05
CA LEU A 178 11.67 -7.22 7.02
C LEU A 178 13.19 -7.36 6.99
N ALA A 179 13.94 -6.25 7.05
CA ALA A 179 15.39 -6.30 7.05
C ALA A 179 15.96 -7.05 8.27
N ALA A 180 15.27 -7.01 9.41
CA ALA A 180 15.67 -7.70 10.63
C ALA A 180 15.33 -9.20 10.61
N PHE A 181 14.20 -9.60 10.04
CA PHE A 181 13.66 -10.95 10.19
C PHE A 181 13.60 -11.78 8.88
N CYS A 182 13.93 -11.17 7.72
CA CYS A 182 13.92 -11.85 6.43
C CYS A 182 15.33 -11.86 5.81
N PRO A 183 16.10 -12.97 5.91
CA PRO A 183 17.48 -13.04 5.42
C PRO A 183 17.65 -12.82 3.92
N GLU A 184 16.57 -13.00 3.16
CA GLU A 184 16.50 -12.76 1.72
C GLU A 184 16.65 -11.25 1.40
N VAL A 185 16.26 -10.36 2.30
CA VAL A 185 16.40 -8.90 2.15
C VAL A 185 17.83 -8.49 2.51
N LYS A 186 18.57 -7.93 1.55
CA LYS A 186 19.98 -7.56 1.68
C LYS A 186 20.20 -6.10 2.08
N CYS A 187 19.24 -5.22 1.79
CA CYS A 187 19.26 -3.82 2.20
C CYS A 187 17.83 -3.30 2.36
N GLY A 188 17.68 -2.26 3.17
CA GLY A 188 16.39 -1.60 3.38
C GLY A 188 16.54 -0.08 3.39
N ALA A 189 15.60 0.62 2.75
CA ALA A 189 15.43 2.06 2.85
C ALA A 189 14.10 2.36 3.56
N ALA A 190 14.19 2.75 4.81
CA ALA A 190 13.06 3.07 5.68
C ALA A 190 12.98 4.58 5.90
N LEU A 191 11.95 5.23 5.37
CA LEU A 191 11.79 6.68 5.38
C LEU A 191 10.64 7.10 6.31
N SER A 192 10.92 8.11 7.15
CA SER A 192 9.91 8.77 8.01
C SER A 192 9.25 7.85 9.06
N TRP A 193 10.03 6.92 9.61
CA TRP A 193 9.64 6.14 10.78
C TRP A 193 10.85 5.92 11.68
N MET A 194 10.95 6.71 12.73
CA MET A 194 11.93 6.52 13.81
C MET A 194 11.19 6.74 15.13
N THR A 195 11.32 5.81 16.05
CA THR A 195 10.96 6.02 17.46
C THR A 195 12.25 6.19 18.24
N THR A 196 12.43 7.32 18.88
CA THR A 196 13.43 7.44 19.92
C THR A 196 12.84 6.87 21.20
N LEU A 197 13.58 6.00 21.88
CA LEU A 197 13.15 5.37 23.14
C LEU A 197 13.06 6.36 24.32
N ASP A 198 13.36 7.63 24.08
CA ASP A 198 13.45 8.67 25.10
C ASP A 198 12.10 9.39 25.31
N ARG A 199 11.08 8.64 25.72
CA ARG A 199 9.83 9.18 26.30
C ARG A 199 9.69 8.78 27.78
N SER A 200 10.78 8.73 28.50
CA SER A 200 10.75 8.40 29.93
C SER A 200 10.44 9.60 30.84
N GLU A 201 10.15 10.80 30.28
CA GLU A 201 9.96 12.03 31.06
C GLU A 201 8.76 12.88 30.58
N GLU A 202 7.60 12.26 30.25
CA GLU A 202 6.35 13.03 30.20
C GLU A 202 5.24 12.34 30.97
#